data_1414016eae893424f98d24d4241389d3
#
_entry.id   1414016eae893424f98d24d4241389d3
#
_cell.length_a   1.000
_cell.length_b   1.000
_cell.length_c   1.000
_cell.angle_alpha   90.00
_cell.angle_beta   90.00
_cell.angle_gamma   90.00
#
_symmetry.space_group_name_H-M   'P 1'
#
loop_
_entity.id
_entity.type
_entity.pdbx_description
1 polymer ?
#
loop_
_entity_poly.entity_id
_entity_poly.type
_entity_poly.pdbx_seq_one_letter_code
_entity_poly.pdbx_strand_id
1 'polypeptide(L)' 'MTANRSDSRAGDPFDGLPLLIPVPRAAKLLGISRAAAYRFASAGDLPTKRLGRRIYVVSAKLREFIETEDKAA' A
#
# COMPACT_ATOMS: atom_id res chain seq x y z
N MET A 1 0.70 -9.48 -24.32
CA MET A 1 1.16 -9.66 -23.85
C MET A 1 1.47 -9.06 -22.72
N THR A 2 1.82 -9.35 -22.13
CA THR A 2 2.13 -8.92 -20.92
C THR A 2 2.99 -7.78 -20.87
N ALA A 3 3.68 -7.59 -21.81
CA ALA A 3 4.66 -6.58 -21.77
C ALA A 3 4.13 -5.22 -21.56
N ASN A 4 3.01 -4.95 -22.11
CA ASN A 4 2.57 -3.65 -21.99
C ASN A 4 2.27 -3.26 -20.60
N ARG A 5 1.86 -4.15 -19.83
CA ARG A 5 1.57 -3.82 -18.51
C ARG A 5 2.79 -3.33 -17.80
N SER A 6 3.86 -3.99 -17.96
CA SER A 6 5.02 -3.58 -17.29
C SER A 6 5.52 -2.28 -17.83
N ASP A 7 5.34 -2.06 -19.05
CA ASP A 7 5.84 -0.83 -19.61
C ASP A 7 5.21 0.37 -18.97
N SER A 8 3.94 0.38 -18.82
CA SER A 8 3.31 1.57 -18.37
C SER A 8 3.59 1.84 -16.91
N ARG A 9 3.94 0.80 -16.18
CA ARG A 9 4.16 0.98 -14.76
C ARG A 9 5.56 0.75 -14.33
N ALA A 10 6.47 0.72 -15.26
CA ALA A 10 7.85 0.51 -14.91
C ALA A 10 8.27 1.60 -13.94
N GLY A 11 8.80 1.30 -12.87
CA GLY A 11 9.23 2.26 -11.88
C GLY A 11 8.19 2.58 -10.83
N ASP A 12 6.97 2.14 -11.03
CA ASP A 12 5.92 2.37 -10.05
C ASP A 12 6.10 1.35 -8.93
N PRO A 13 6.33 1.78 -7.69
CA PRO A 13 6.54 0.82 -6.60
C PRO A 13 5.32 -0.05 -6.31
N PHE A 14 4.15 0.34 -6.79
CA PHE A 14 2.96 -0.45 -6.57
C PHE A 14 2.68 -1.43 -7.70
N ASP A 15 3.45 -1.38 -8.75
CA ASP A 15 3.22 -2.26 -9.88
C ASP A 15 3.62 -3.68 -9.52
N GLY A 16 2.76 -4.63 -9.78
CA GLY A 16 3.07 -6.02 -9.50
C GLY A 16 2.89 -6.45 -8.07
N LEU A 17 2.37 -5.58 -7.23
CA LEU A 17 2.14 -5.95 -5.84
C LEU A 17 0.96 -6.87 -5.71
N PRO A 18 0.99 -7.80 -4.75
CA PRO A 18 -0.20 -8.58 -4.45
C PRO A 18 -1.28 -7.68 -3.89
N LEU A 19 -2.50 -8.17 -3.88
CA LEU A 19 -3.62 -7.40 -3.38
C LEU A 19 -3.46 -7.02 -1.91
N LEU A 20 -2.91 -7.91 -1.14
CA LEU A 20 -2.69 -7.66 0.28
C LEU A 20 -1.21 -7.76 0.57
N ILE A 21 -0.70 -6.77 1.29
CA ILE A 21 0.71 -6.79 1.64
C ILE A 21 0.85 -6.61 3.15
N PRO A 22 1.87 -7.21 3.74
CA PRO A 22 2.08 -7.08 5.18
C PRO A 22 2.38 -5.63 5.53
N VAL A 23 2.03 -5.24 6.74
CA VAL A 23 2.27 -3.86 7.17
C VAL A 23 3.75 -3.47 7.06
N PRO A 24 4.70 -4.33 7.44
CA PRO A 24 6.11 -3.93 7.29
C PRO A 24 6.50 -3.61 5.85
N ARG A 25 5.93 -4.35 4.90
CA ARG A 25 6.25 -4.09 3.52
C ARG A 25 5.64 -2.77 3.07
N ALA A 26 4.43 -2.49 3.54
CA ALA A 26 3.80 -1.22 3.24
C ALA A 26 4.62 -0.07 3.82
N ALA A 27 5.20 -0.26 5.00
CA ALA A 27 6.03 0.76 5.61
C ALA A 27 7.21 1.09 4.70
N LYS A 28 7.83 0.06 4.14
CA LYS A 28 8.94 0.29 3.24
C LYS A 28 8.52 1.04 2.00
N LEU A 29 7.39 0.67 1.44
CA LEU A 29 6.90 1.36 0.26
C LEU A 29 6.60 2.82 0.52
N LEU A 30 6.12 3.11 1.71
CA LEU A 30 5.77 4.47 2.07
C LEU A 30 6.94 5.27 2.62
N GLY A 31 8.02 4.60 2.94
CA GLY A 31 9.18 5.29 3.50
C GLY A 31 9.01 5.68 4.94
N ILE A 32 8.21 4.95 5.70
CA ILE A 32 8.00 5.24 7.11
C ILE A 32 8.44 4.05 7.94
N SER A 33 8.55 4.26 9.24
CA SER A 33 8.98 3.19 10.12
C SER A 33 7.88 2.16 10.28
N ARG A 34 8.28 0.95 10.67
CA ARG A 34 7.32 -0.11 10.92
C ARG A 34 6.34 0.28 12.01
N ALA A 35 6.86 0.89 13.07
CA ALA A 35 6.02 1.30 14.18
C ALA A 35 4.99 2.33 13.73
N ALA A 36 5.41 3.27 12.91
CA ALA A 36 4.48 4.27 12.40
C ALA A 36 3.42 3.63 11.54
N ALA A 37 3.81 2.67 10.70
CA ALA A 37 2.86 2.00 9.83
C ALA A 37 1.80 1.24 10.64
N TYR A 38 2.23 0.57 11.69
CA TYR A 38 1.27 -0.15 12.53
C TYR A 38 0.33 0.81 13.25
N ARG A 39 0.85 1.94 13.69
CA ARG A 39 0.00 2.93 14.33
C ARG A 39 -1.04 3.46 13.38
N PHE A 40 -0.64 3.78 12.15
CA PHE A 40 -1.58 4.27 11.16
C PHE A 40 -2.60 3.21 10.80
N ALA A 41 -2.17 1.96 10.71
CA ALA A 41 -3.08 0.88 10.39
C ALA A 41 -4.11 0.71 11.51
N SER A 42 -3.67 0.78 12.76
CA SER A 42 -4.58 0.62 13.87
C SER A 42 -5.57 1.78 13.98
N ALA A 43 -5.11 2.96 13.64
CA ALA A 43 -5.96 4.13 13.72
C ALA A 43 -6.93 4.25 12.56
N GLY A 44 -6.78 3.39 11.55
CA GLY A 44 -7.64 3.48 10.40
C GLY A 44 -7.16 4.44 9.35
N ASP A 45 -5.94 4.94 9.50
CA ASP A 45 -5.39 5.87 8.53
C ASP A 45 -4.88 5.20 7.27
N LEU A 46 -4.68 3.89 7.33
CA LEU A 46 -4.27 3.13 6.16
C LEU A 46 -5.38 2.15 5.80
N PRO A 47 -5.57 1.89 4.52
CA PRO A 47 -6.59 0.92 4.10
C PRO A 47 -6.10 -0.49 4.42
N THR A 48 -6.70 -1.11 5.40
CA THR A 48 -6.29 -2.42 5.86
C THR A 48 -7.41 -3.44 5.82
N LYS A 49 -7.02 -4.69 5.88
CA LYS A 49 -7.96 -5.79 5.94
C LYS A 49 -7.41 -6.81 6.92
N ARG A 50 -8.24 -7.26 7.82
CA ARG A 50 -7.81 -8.26 8.78
C ARG A 50 -8.17 -9.65 8.29
N LEU A 51 -7.19 -10.52 8.26
CA LEU A 51 -7.43 -11.91 7.91
C LEU A 51 -6.85 -12.75 9.03
N GLY A 52 -7.75 -13.45 9.75
CA GLY A 52 -7.31 -14.21 10.90
C GLY A 52 -6.72 -13.30 11.94
N ARG A 53 -5.48 -13.52 12.28
CA ARG A 53 -4.83 -12.71 13.29
C ARG A 53 -3.94 -11.65 12.72
N ARG A 54 -3.88 -11.57 11.40
CA ARG A 54 -2.97 -10.63 10.77
C ARG A 54 -3.71 -9.51 10.09
N ILE A 55 -3.04 -8.37 10.03
CA ILE A 55 -3.57 -7.21 9.35
C ILE A 55 -2.73 -6.99 8.10
N TYR A 56 -3.39 -6.76 6.98
CA TYR A 56 -2.72 -6.51 5.73
C TYR A 56 -3.17 -5.18 5.16
N VAL A 57 -2.31 -4.56 4.38
CA VAL A 57 -2.67 -3.32 3.70
C VAL A 57 -3.17 -3.69 2.30
N VAL A 58 -4.28 -3.10 1.90
CA VAL A 58 -4.85 -3.36 0.58
C VAL A 58 -4.14 -2.47 -0.42
N SER A 59 -3.31 -3.07 -1.26
CA SER A 59 -2.42 -2.29 -2.11
C SER A 59 -3.15 -1.37 -3.08
N ALA A 60 -4.24 -1.84 -3.66
CA ALA A 60 -4.97 -1.00 -4.59
C ALA A 60 -5.54 0.23 -3.90
N LYS A 61 -6.02 0.06 -2.70
CA LYS A 61 -6.57 1.19 -1.96
C LYS A 61 -5.48 2.09 -1.42
N LEU A 62 -4.33 1.52 -1.15
CA LEU A 62 -3.22 2.32 -0.69
C LEU A 62 -2.82 3.34 -1.76
N ARG A 63 -2.80 2.91 -2.99
CA ARG A 63 -2.48 3.82 -4.08
C ARG A 63 -3.52 4.94 -4.16
N GLU A 64 -4.78 4.60 -4.07
CA GLU A 64 -5.83 5.60 -4.08
C GLU A 64 -5.72 6.55 -2.91
N PHE A 65 -5.40 6.01 -1.76
CA PHE A 65 -5.27 6.80 -0.56
C PHE A 65 -4.20 7.88 -0.72
N ILE A 66 -3.07 7.49 -1.27
CA ILE A 66 -1.97 8.43 -1.48
C ILE A 66 -2.32 9.47 -2.52
N GLU A 67 -2.96 9.06 -3.58
CA GLU A 67 -3.33 10.00 -4.64
C GLU A 67 -4.38 10.98 -4.15
N THR A 68 -5.30 10.50 -3.36
CA THR A 68 -6.33 11.36 -2.82
C THR A 68 -5.75 12.38 -1.85
N GLU A 69 -4.80 11.95 -1.05
CA GLU A 69 -4.16 12.86 -0.13
C GLU A 69 -3.47 13.99 -0.88
N ASP A 70 -2.81 13.64 -1.94
CA ASP A 70 -2.18 14.64 -2.76
C ASP A 70 -3.18 15.63 -3.27
N LYS A 71 -4.29 15.16 -3.73
CA LYS A 71 -5.29 16.04 -4.25
C LYS A 71 -5.89 16.90 -3.20
N ALA A 72 -6.09 16.39 -2.05
CA ALA A 72 -6.69 17.13 -0.97
C ALA A 72 -5.79 18.26 -0.54
N ALA A 73 -4.52 18.04 -0.66
CA ALA A 73 -3.61 19.09 -0.28
C ALA A 73 -3.62 20.19 -1.31
#